data_130b0584e6d8fb3fec7ad72e1e49797a
#
_entry.id   130b0584e6d8fb3fec7ad72e1e49797a
#
_cell.length_a   1.000
_cell.length_b   1.000
_cell.length_c   1.000
_cell.angle_alpha   90.00
_cell.angle_beta   90.00
_cell.angle_gamma   90.00
#
_symmetry.space_group_name_H-M   'P 1'
#
loop_
_entity.id
_entity.type
_entity.pdbx_description
1 polymer ?
#
loop_
_entity_poly.entity_id
_entity_poly.type
_entity_poly.pdbx_seq_one_letter_code
_entity_poly.pdbx_strand_id
1 'polypeptide(L)'
;MQSSNEGLGEGLDRLIFFGSVAGIVSLCVPLALFPEQGGVILGRAFDFLTHKFGVMYVAGASLTFVFLLYLAFSRHGDIRLGDSEPEFSTASWAAMLFCGGIGTSVLYWGVVEWAYYFQAPPFEVEAKTAEAMMWSVSYPIFHWGLMGWSLYVLPGVAIAYSYYVRGAKSLRLSDACEPVIGRHAKGALGRAIDLLFVVGLVGACSMGIGLAVPLIGECIAYLLQVDRKSLGFALDVAVILVVTCIFAGSVWVGLEKGIKRLSDLNVMLAMFLLIFIFVAGPTLFMVELGFESIGHMLQNFVRMSTYTDAAGTSSFVEDWTVFYWAWWLALGPYMGVFITKISRGRTLRELILGGIGYGTLGCTMFFVILGNYALYLETQQIFAVIETLNTVGAPAAIVGVLGTLPFAGVAILTFTIVCVIFAATSYDSASYTLAASATRSLAPEDHPHRLHRVFWAFLLGLLPITLVYMGGLKPLQSAVTLASVPLYLVTLTMSIGLWRSIRAAEGVAESQQVTQRTT
;
A
#
# COMPACT_ATOMS: atom_id res chain seq x y z
N MET A 1 21.18 19.82 18.63
CA MET A 1 21.59 20.09 17.23
C MET A 1 23.11 19.89 17.13
N GLN A 2 23.57 18.68 17.06
CA GLN A 2 24.91 18.34 16.58
C GLN A 2 24.70 17.42 15.38
N SER A 3 24.91 17.96 14.18
CA SER A 3 25.01 17.16 12.97
C SER A 3 26.29 16.35 13.09
N SER A 4 26.16 15.05 13.26
CA SER A 4 27.27 14.14 13.04
C SER A 4 27.72 14.29 11.59
N ASN A 5 28.84 14.98 11.38
CA ASN A 5 29.58 15.04 10.11
C ASN A 5 30.30 13.69 9.87
N GLU A 6 29.63 12.57 10.06
CA GLU A 6 30.12 11.31 9.53
C GLU A 6 29.94 11.33 8.03
N GLY A 7 31.05 11.16 7.31
CA GLY A 7 31.06 11.19 5.86
C GLY A 7 30.10 10.12 5.31
N LEU A 8 29.40 10.42 4.21
CA LEU A 8 28.44 9.56 3.47
C LEU A 8 28.88 8.08 3.35
N GLY A 9 30.16 7.78 3.53
CA GLY A 9 30.75 6.44 3.34
C GLY A 9 30.85 5.56 4.59
N GLU A 10 30.79 6.12 5.79
CA GLU A 10 31.08 5.35 7.02
C GLU A 10 29.87 4.60 7.57
N GLY A 11 28.66 5.11 7.36
CA GLY A 11 27.40 4.48 7.79
C GLY A 11 26.71 3.62 6.72
N LEU A 12 27.19 3.63 5.47
CA LEU A 12 26.51 2.96 4.34
C LEU A 12 26.71 1.44 4.35
N ASP A 13 25.62 0.66 4.27
CA ASP A 13 25.69 -0.76 3.94
C ASP A 13 25.89 -0.92 2.43
N ARG A 14 27.15 -1.04 2.00
CA ARG A 14 27.52 -1.08 0.58
C ARG A 14 26.84 -2.21 -0.18
N LEU A 15 26.61 -3.37 0.45
CA LEU A 15 25.98 -4.50 -0.21
C LEU A 15 24.51 -4.19 -0.51
N ILE A 16 23.76 -3.69 0.49
CA ILE A 16 22.34 -3.35 0.31
C ILE A 16 22.23 -2.18 -0.65
N PHE A 17 23.05 -1.13 -0.50
CA PHE A 17 22.97 0.04 -1.37
C PHE A 17 23.28 -0.29 -2.84
N PHE A 18 24.49 -0.78 -3.14
CA PHE A 18 24.89 -1.05 -4.52
C PHE A 18 24.14 -2.24 -5.13
N GLY A 19 23.81 -3.25 -4.32
CA GLY A 19 22.99 -4.38 -4.76
C GLY A 19 21.59 -3.96 -5.16
N SER A 20 20.94 -3.08 -4.40
CA SER A 20 19.60 -2.56 -4.74
C SER A 20 19.65 -1.67 -5.98
N VAL A 21 20.62 -0.74 -6.05
CA VAL A 21 20.81 0.12 -7.24
C VAL A 21 21.03 -0.72 -8.49
N ALA A 22 21.94 -1.69 -8.41
CA ALA A 22 22.21 -2.59 -9.54
C ALA A 22 20.96 -3.39 -9.94
N GLY A 23 20.21 -3.90 -8.96
CA GLY A 23 18.95 -4.62 -9.21
C GLY A 23 17.91 -3.75 -9.91
N ILE A 24 17.69 -2.53 -9.43
CA ILE A 24 16.71 -1.59 -10.02
C ILE A 24 17.15 -1.17 -11.42
N VAL A 25 18.40 -0.77 -11.60
CA VAL A 25 18.92 -0.33 -12.90
C VAL A 25 18.93 -1.47 -13.92
N SER A 26 19.32 -2.68 -13.50
CA SER A 26 19.30 -3.87 -14.37
C SER A 26 17.89 -4.28 -14.82
N LEU A 27 16.86 -3.90 -14.06
CA LEU A 27 15.47 -4.06 -14.45
C LEU A 27 15.00 -2.92 -15.35
N CYS A 28 15.22 -1.67 -14.96
CA CYS A 28 14.69 -0.50 -15.67
C CYS A 28 15.33 -0.30 -17.05
N VAL A 29 16.65 -0.49 -17.20
CA VAL A 29 17.34 -0.22 -18.46
C VAL A 29 16.87 -1.14 -19.59
N PRO A 30 16.80 -2.48 -19.45
CA PRO A 30 16.24 -3.33 -20.50
C PRO A 30 14.78 -3.02 -20.82
N LEU A 31 13.95 -2.73 -19.80
CA LEU A 31 12.54 -2.38 -20.00
C LEU A 31 12.38 -1.08 -20.80
N ALA A 32 13.23 -0.07 -20.53
CA ALA A 32 13.21 1.18 -21.27
C ALA A 32 13.73 1.06 -22.70
N LEU A 33 14.75 0.22 -22.93
CA LEU A 33 15.34 0.00 -24.26
C LEU A 33 14.49 -0.92 -25.15
N PHE A 34 13.76 -1.86 -24.54
CA PHE A 34 12.97 -2.88 -25.23
C PHE A 34 11.56 -2.97 -24.64
N PRO A 35 10.73 -1.88 -24.70
CA PRO A 35 9.45 -1.80 -23.98
C PRO A 35 8.46 -2.88 -24.41
N GLU A 36 8.37 -3.22 -25.71
CA GLU A 36 7.46 -4.26 -26.21
C GLU A 36 7.84 -5.65 -25.70
N GLN A 37 9.13 -6.03 -25.84
CA GLN A 37 9.63 -7.33 -25.36
C GLN A 37 9.55 -7.40 -23.83
N GLY A 38 9.89 -6.30 -23.14
CA GLY A 38 9.76 -6.17 -21.71
C GLY A 38 8.31 -6.36 -21.24
N GLY A 39 7.35 -5.76 -21.93
CA GLY A 39 5.92 -5.93 -21.67
C GLY A 39 5.45 -7.38 -21.81
N VAL A 40 5.89 -8.07 -22.88
CA VAL A 40 5.59 -9.49 -23.09
C VAL A 40 6.20 -10.36 -21.99
N ILE A 41 7.44 -10.11 -21.59
CA ILE A 41 8.12 -10.88 -20.53
C ILE A 41 7.41 -10.65 -19.18
N LEU A 42 7.13 -9.39 -18.81
CA LEU A 42 6.43 -9.06 -17.57
C LEU A 42 5.02 -9.68 -17.55
N GLY A 43 4.28 -9.61 -18.67
CA GLY A 43 2.96 -10.22 -18.80
C GLY A 43 3.01 -11.73 -18.60
N ARG A 44 3.91 -12.43 -19.29
CA ARG A 44 4.09 -13.90 -19.12
C ARG A 44 4.47 -14.27 -17.69
N ALA A 45 5.34 -13.50 -17.05
CA ALA A 45 5.73 -13.74 -15.66
C ALA A 45 4.56 -13.51 -14.70
N PHE A 46 3.77 -12.46 -14.93
CA PHE A 46 2.53 -12.21 -14.19
C PHE A 46 1.56 -13.38 -14.34
N ASP A 47 1.24 -13.79 -15.58
CA ASP A 47 0.31 -14.87 -15.87
C ASP A 47 0.80 -16.20 -15.25
N PHE A 48 2.09 -16.48 -15.33
CA PHE A 48 2.67 -17.66 -14.69
C PHE A 48 2.49 -17.65 -13.17
N LEU A 49 2.78 -16.51 -12.52
CA LEU A 49 2.65 -16.38 -11.07
C LEU A 49 1.20 -16.47 -10.62
N THR A 50 0.31 -15.74 -11.27
CA THR A 50 -1.09 -15.64 -10.84
C THR A 50 -1.85 -16.94 -11.07
N HIS A 51 -1.64 -17.62 -12.21
CA HIS A 51 -2.28 -18.92 -12.49
C HIS A 51 -1.67 -20.09 -11.71
N LYS A 52 -0.34 -20.10 -11.50
CA LYS A 52 0.29 -21.26 -10.83
C LYS A 52 0.34 -21.11 -9.31
N PHE A 53 0.45 -19.89 -8.82
CA PHE A 53 0.64 -19.59 -7.39
C PHE A 53 -0.48 -18.73 -6.80
N GLY A 54 -1.50 -18.36 -7.58
CA GLY A 54 -2.62 -17.51 -7.14
C GLY A 54 -3.30 -18.05 -5.88
N VAL A 55 -3.52 -19.37 -5.81
CA VAL A 55 -4.09 -20.03 -4.63
C VAL A 55 -3.27 -19.77 -3.36
N MET A 56 -1.94 -19.63 -3.46
CA MET A 56 -1.09 -19.33 -2.30
C MET A 56 -1.35 -17.92 -1.77
N TYR A 57 -1.58 -16.93 -2.67
CA TYR A 57 -1.94 -15.58 -2.26
C TYR A 57 -3.31 -15.53 -1.59
N VAL A 58 -4.31 -16.19 -2.17
CA VAL A 58 -5.67 -16.26 -1.60
C VAL A 58 -5.65 -16.97 -0.25
N ALA A 59 -5.05 -18.15 -0.16
CA ALA A 59 -4.93 -18.92 1.08
C ALA A 59 -4.08 -18.16 2.13
N GLY A 60 -2.96 -17.56 1.71
CA GLY A 60 -2.07 -16.82 2.59
C GLY A 60 -2.76 -15.60 3.21
N ALA A 61 -3.55 -14.85 2.44
CA ALA A 61 -4.33 -13.73 2.94
C ALA A 61 -5.39 -14.19 3.93
N SER A 62 -6.15 -15.25 3.59
CA SER A 62 -7.18 -15.82 4.45
C SER A 62 -6.60 -16.35 5.77
N LEU A 63 -5.50 -17.10 5.71
CA LEU A 63 -4.80 -17.60 6.90
C LEU A 63 -4.23 -16.45 7.74
N THR A 64 -3.72 -15.40 7.12
CA THR A 64 -3.26 -14.18 7.81
C THR A 64 -4.38 -13.55 8.63
N PHE A 65 -5.54 -13.34 8.01
CA PHE A 65 -6.71 -12.78 8.68
C PHE A 65 -7.15 -13.63 9.87
N VAL A 66 -7.31 -14.94 9.67
CA VAL A 66 -7.68 -15.87 10.74
C VAL A 66 -6.64 -15.91 11.85
N PHE A 67 -5.35 -15.92 11.53
CA PHE A 67 -4.27 -15.92 12.51
C PHE A 67 -4.26 -14.64 13.35
N LEU A 68 -4.46 -13.48 12.75
CA LEU A 68 -4.55 -12.21 13.46
C LEU A 68 -5.76 -12.16 14.39
N LEU A 69 -6.94 -12.62 13.92
CA LEU A 69 -8.11 -12.74 14.79
C LEU A 69 -7.87 -13.69 15.96
N TYR A 70 -7.24 -14.86 15.70
CA TYR A 70 -6.85 -15.79 16.76
C TYR A 70 -5.94 -15.09 17.79
N LEU A 71 -4.91 -14.37 17.37
CA LEU A 71 -4.04 -13.63 18.30
C LEU A 71 -4.81 -12.59 19.08
N ALA A 72 -5.68 -11.80 18.43
CA ALA A 72 -6.44 -10.73 19.07
C ALA A 72 -7.42 -11.24 20.13
N PHE A 73 -8.12 -12.36 19.85
CA PHE A 73 -9.16 -12.89 20.76
C PHE A 73 -8.65 -13.94 21.73
N SER A 74 -7.40 -14.39 21.61
CA SER A 74 -6.75 -15.27 22.59
C SER A 74 -6.10 -14.47 23.72
N ARG A 75 -5.53 -15.20 24.70
CA ARG A 75 -4.71 -14.61 25.79
C ARG A 75 -3.49 -13.84 25.28
N HIS A 76 -3.02 -14.12 24.06
CA HIS A 76 -1.90 -13.41 23.45
C HIS A 76 -2.23 -11.96 23.08
N GLY A 77 -3.51 -11.66 22.91
CA GLY A 77 -4.00 -10.31 22.64
C GLY A 77 -3.65 -9.30 23.73
N ASP A 78 -3.45 -9.74 24.96
CA ASP A 78 -3.14 -8.89 26.11
C ASP A 78 -1.64 -8.56 26.24
N ILE A 79 -0.77 -9.13 25.40
CA ILE A 79 0.66 -8.83 25.38
C ILE A 79 0.86 -7.35 25.03
N ARG A 80 1.54 -6.62 25.92
CA ARG A 80 1.86 -5.20 25.73
C ARG A 80 3.13 -5.01 24.90
N LEU A 81 3.15 -4.00 24.07
CA LEU A 81 4.27 -3.60 23.22
C LEU A 81 5.16 -2.58 23.98
N GLY A 82 5.96 -3.10 24.90
CA GLY A 82 6.80 -2.31 25.80
C GLY A 82 6.09 -1.96 27.12
N ASP A 83 6.88 -1.43 28.08
CA ASP A 83 6.44 -1.18 29.46
C ASP A 83 5.86 0.23 29.68
N SER A 84 5.82 1.06 28.62
CA SER A 84 5.30 2.43 28.72
C SER A 84 3.79 2.50 28.47
N GLU A 85 3.16 3.57 28.93
CA GLU A 85 1.84 3.94 28.47
C GLU A 85 1.85 4.26 26.96
N PRO A 86 0.69 4.16 26.26
CA PRO A 86 0.61 4.48 24.85
C PRO A 86 1.14 5.88 24.54
N GLU A 87 2.06 5.98 23.58
CA GLU A 87 2.68 7.25 23.18
C GLU A 87 1.66 8.24 22.58
N PHE A 88 0.64 7.72 21.89
CA PHE A 88 -0.42 8.53 21.27
C PHE A 88 -1.76 8.22 21.92
N SER A 89 -2.61 9.25 22.08
CA SER A 89 -4.00 9.05 22.45
C SER A 89 -4.71 8.13 21.45
N THR A 90 -5.76 7.42 21.89
CA THR A 90 -6.48 6.50 21.00
C THR A 90 -7.06 7.21 19.78
N ALA A 91 -7.57 8.44 19.91
CA ALA A 91 -8.10 9.22 18.80
C ALA A 91 -7.00 9.58 17.78
N SER A 92 -5.83 10.03 18.24
CA SER A 92 -4.69 10.36 17.36
C SER A 92 -4.15 9.13 16.65
N TRP A 93 -4.02 8.01 17.38
CA TRP A 93 -3.57 6.74 16.82
C TRP A 93 -4.56 6.18 15.77
N ALA A 94 -5.86 6.21 16.07
CA ALA A 94 -6.90 5.81 15.14
C ALA A 94 -6.90 6.67 13.87
N ALA A 95 -6.70 7.98 14.01
CA ALA A 95 -6.57 8.89 12.87
C ALA A 95 -5.33 8.58 12.02
N MET A 96 -4.19 8.24 12.63
CA MET A 96 -2.99 7.85 11.89
C MET A 96 -3.20 6.54 11.10
N LEU A 97 -3.87 5.54 11.68
CA LEU A 97 -4.21 4.29 10.98
C LEU A 97 -5.22 4.53 9.86
N PHE A 98 -6.27 5.30 10.12
CA PHE A 98 -7.26 5.71 9.13
C PHE A 98 -6.59 6.40 7.93
N CYS A 99 -5.72 7.38 8.21
CA CYS A 99 -4.99 8.11 7.18
C CYS A 99 -3.91 7.29 6.49
N GLY A 100 -3.38 6.25 7.16
CA GLY A 100 -2.35 5.36 6.60
C GLY A 100 -2.80 4.60 5.36
N GLY A 101 -4.11 4.38 5.19
CA GLY A 101 -4.70 3.77 3.99
C GLY A 101 -5.04 4.76 2.88
N ILE A 102 -5.01 6.06 3.17
CA ILE A 102 -5.39 7.09 2.21
C ILE A 102 -4.16 7.57 1.47
N GLY A 103 -4.16 7.39 0.17
CA GLY A 103 -3.10 7.83 -0.74
C GLY A 103 -3.66 8.06 -2.14
N THR A 104 -2.81 8.41 -3.09
CA THR A 104 -3.23 8.64 -4.48
C THR A 104 -3.91 7.41 -5.08
N SER A 105 -3.49 6.21 -4.67
CA SER A 105 -4.09 4.96 -5.15
C SER A 105 -5.56 4.81 -4.76
N VAL A 106 -5.95 5.21 -3.54
CA VAL A 106 -7.37 5.20 -3.13
C VAL A 106 -8.19 6.22 -3.90
N LEU A 107 -7.61 7.39 -4.20
CA LEU A 107 -8.26 8.41 -5.04
C LEU A 107 -8.46 7.92 -6.48
N TYR A 108 -7.52 7.14 -7.00
CA TYR A 108 -7.62 6.55 -8.34
C TYR A 108 -8.64 5.42 -8.37
N TRP A 109 -8.40 4.36 -7.58
CA TRP A 109 -9.22 3.16 -7.58
C TRP A 109 -10.62 3.40 -7.04
N GLY A 110 -10.75 4.28 -6.04
CA GLY A 110 -12.05 4.64 -5.48
C GLY A 110 -13.06 5.13 -6.51
N VAL A 111 -12.60 5.77 -7.60
CA VAL A 111 -13.49 6.25 -8.67
C VAL A 111 -13.78 5.17 -9.71
N VAL A 112 -12.79 4.33 -10.10
CA VAL A 112 -12.91 3.52 -11.32
C VAL A 112 -12.88 2.01 -11.12
N GLU A 113 -12.52 1.49 -9.92
CA GLU A 113 -12.36 0.05 -9.70
C GLU A 113 -13.66 -0.73 -9.98
N TRP A 114 -14.79 -0.22 -9.54
CA TRP A 114 -16.09 -0.80 -9.78
C TRP A 114 -16.37 -1.01 -11.29
N ALA A 115 -15.89 -0.10 -12.14
CA ALA A 115 -16.16 -0.16 -13.57
C ALA A 115 -15.50 -1.37 -14.24
N TYR A 116 -14.34 -1.79 -13.78
CA TYR A 116 -13.72 -3.03 -14.24
C TYR A 116 -14.53 -4.25 -13.81
N TYR A 117 -14.99 -4.30 -12.57
CA TYR A 117 -15.76 -5.44 -12.03
C TYR A 117 -17.17 -5.51 -12.57
N PHE A 118 -17.77 -4.38 -12.90
CA PHE A 118 -19.07 -4.33 -13.54
C PHE A 118 -19.06 -4.88 -14.97
N GLN A 119 -17.93 -4.74 -15.67
CA GLN A 119 -17.71 -5.26 -17.02
C GLN A 119 -17.29 -6.73 -17.03
N ALA A 120 -16.57 -7.17 -16.01
CA ALA A 120 -16.07 -8.54 -15.87
C ALA A 120 -16.21 -8.99 -14.41
N PRO A 121 -17.45 -9.29 -13.96
CA PRO A 121 -17.70 -9.63 -12.57
C PRO A 121 -17.18 -11.02 -12.20
N PRO A 122 -16.96 -11.28 -10.89
CA PRO A 122 -16.59 -12.60 -10.40
C PRO A 122 -17.78 -13.58 -10.47
N PHE A 123 -17.50 -14.85 -10.19
CA PHE A 123 -18.51 -15.92 -10.02
C PHE A 123 -19.35 -16.19 -11.27
N GLU A 124 -18.83 -15.89 -12.47
CA GLU A 124 -19.51 -16.06 -13.75
C GLU A 124 -20.86 -15.32 -13.85
N VAL A 125 -21.00 -14.25 -13.06
CA VAL A 125 -22.17 -13.38 -13.13
C VAL A 125 -22.19 -12.65 -14.46
N GLU A 126 -23.36 -12.50 -15.06
CA GLU A 126 -23.54 -11.76 -16.31
C GLU A 126 -23.19 -10.27 -16.10
N ALA A 127 -22.33 -9.75 -16.98
CA ALA A 127 -21.87 -8.37 -16.92
C ALA A 127 -23.01 -7.35 -17.06
N LYS A 128 -22.86 -6.21 -16.39
CA LYS A 128 -23.79 -5.07 -16.46
C LYS A 128 -25.22 -5.37 -15.97
N THR A 129 -25.39 -6.40 -15.15
CA THR A 129 -26.66 -6.73 -14.46
C THR A 129 -26.70 -6.08 -13.08
N ALA A 130 -27.85 -6.12 -12.42
CA ALA A 130 -28.00 -5.68 -11.03
C ALA A 130 -27.11 -6.50 -10.07
N GLU A 131 -26.95 -7.80 -10.31
CA GLU A 131 -26.06 -8.66 -9.54
C GLU A 131 -24.59 -8.27 -9.77
N ALA A 132 -24.17 -8.03 -11.01
CA ALA A 132 -22.83 -7.53 -11.31
C ALA A 132 -22.56 -6.17 -10.64
N MET A 133 -23.56 -5.31 -10.54
CA MET A 133 -23.45 -4.03 -9.83
C MET A 133 -23.14 -4.26 -8.35
N MET A 134 -23.85 -5.16 -7.68
CA MET A 134 -23.59 -5.46 -6.26
C MET A 134 -22.19 -6.02 -6.04
N TRP A 135 -21.72 -6.93 -6.88
CA TRP A 135 -20.34 -7.42 -6.80
C TRP A 135 -19.33 -6.31 -7.09
N SER A 136 -19.59 -5.42 -8.05
CA SER A 136 -18.68 -4.36 -8.44
C SER A 136 -18.42 -3.32 -7.34
N VAL A 137 -19.40 -3.07 -6.47
CA VAL A 137 -19.23 -2.15 -5.33
C VAL A 137 -18.78 -2.84 -4.05
N SER A 138 -19.00 -4.16 -3.93
CA SER A 138 -18.60 -4.93 -2.74
C SER A 138 -17.13 -5.37 -2.78
N TYR A 139 -16.60 -5.72 -3.95
CA TYR A 139 -15.22 -6.18 -4.09
C TYR A 139 -14.16 -5.11 -3.78
N PRO A 140 -14.32 -3.83 -4.17
CA PRO A 140 -13.41 -2.78 -3.73
C PRO A 140 -13.33 -2.67 -2.20
N ILE A 141 -14.48 -2.73 -1.50
CA ILE A 141 -14.51 -2.72 -0.03
C ILE A 141 -13.80 -3.95 0.56
N PHE A 142 -13.92 -5.11 -0.08
CA PHE A 142 -13.22 -6.33 0.32
C PHE A 142 -11.70 -6.24 0.09
N HIS A 143 -11.26 -5.81 -1.10
CA HIS A 143 -9.85 -5.72 -1.46
C HIS A 143 -9.09 -4.67 -0.63
N TRP A 144 -9.74 -3.54 -0.33
CA TRP A 144 -9.15 -2.43 0.42
C TRP A 144 -9.53 -2.42 1.91
N GLY A 145 -10.35 -3.39 2.32
CA GLY A 145 -10.87 -3.51 3.68
C GLY A 145 -10.13 -4.52 4.55
N LEU A 146 -10.92 -5.31 5.25
CA LEU A 146 -10.46 -6.23 6.31
C LEU A 146 -9.31 -7.15 5.88
N MET A 147 -9.40 -7.71 4.68
CA MET A 147 -8.38 -8.62 4.15
C MET A 147 -7.08 -7.89 3.80
N GLY A 148 -7.18 -6.81 3.03
CA GLY A 148 -6.00 -6.01 2.66
C GLY A 148 -5.25 -5.50 3.90
N TRP A 149 -5.96 -4.89 4.84
CA TRP A 149 -5.35 -4.38 6.07
C TRP A 149 -4.75 -5.47 6.94
N SER A 150 -5.27 -6.69 6.92
CA SER A 150 -4.65 -7.81 7.63
C SER A 150 -3.22 -8.09 7.14
N LEU A 151 -2.97 -7.94 5.83
CA LEU A 151 -1.65 -8.12 5.22
C LEU A 151 -0.65 -7.02 5.62
N TYR A 152 -1.12 -5.81 6.00
CA TYR A 152 -0.30 -4.76 6.59
C TYR A 152 -0.06 -4.96 8.09
N VAL A 153 -1.10 -5.40 8.79
CA VAL A 153 -1.06 -5.56 10.25
C VAL A 153 -0.15 -6.72 10.65
N LEU A 154 -0.12 -7.83 9.90
CA LEU A 154 0.69 -8.99 10.22
C LEU A 154 2.19 -8.68 10.36
N PRO A 155 2.87 -8.08 9.36
CA PRO A 155 4.26 -7.67 9.55
C PRO A 155 4.41 -6.62 10.66
N GLY A 156 3.42 -5.74 10.86
CA GLY A 156 3.41 -4.79 11.98
C GLY A 156 3.45 -5.47 13.34
N VAL A 157 2.63 -6.48 13.55
CA VAL A 157 2.62 -7.30 14.78
C VAL A 157 3.95 -8.02 14.98
N ALA A 158 4.51 -8.62 13.91
CA ALA A 158 5.76 -9.37 14.00
C ALA A 158 6.96 -8.46 14.31
N ILE A 159 7.05 -7.29 13.67
CA ILE A 159 8.11 -6.30 13.92
C ILE A 159 7.94 -5.70 15.32
N ALA A 160 6.72 -5.31 15.70
CA ALA A 160 6.44 -4.73 17.02
C ALA A 160 6.77 -5.70 18.16
N TYR A 161 6.38 -6.96 18.03
CA TYR A 161 6.73 -8.00 19.01
C TYR A 161 8.25 -8.21 19.08
N SER A 162 8.93 -8.30 17.95
CA SER A 162 10.38 -8.43 17.91
C SER A 162 11.08 -7.26 18.59
N TYR A 163 10.62 -6.04 18.31
CA TYR A 163 11.27 -4.81 18.79
C TYR A 163 10.93 -4.51 20.26
N TYR A 164 9.63 -4.49 20.62
CA TYR A 164 9.20 -4.05 21.95
C TYR A 164 9.18 -5.17 23.01
N VAL A 165 8.98 -6.43 22.60
CA VAL A 165 8.85 -7.55 23.54
C VAL A 165 10.15 -8.35 23.62
N ARG A 166 10.75 -8.68 22.46
CA ARG A 166 12.01 -9.44 22.41
C ARG A 166 13.26 -8.55 22.58
N GLY A 167 13.14 -7.22 22.48
CA GLY A 167 14.25 -6.30 22.62
C GLY A 167 15.21 -6.27 21.41
N ALA A 168 14.71 -6.53 20.21
CA ALA A 168 15.48 -6.35 18.98
C ALA A 168 15.96 -4.91 18.86
N LYS A 169 17.20 -4.71 18.38
CA LYS A 169 17.84 -3.39 18.33
C LYS A 169 17.42 -2.55 17.14
N SER A 170 16.74 -3.13 16.15
CA SER A 170 16.30 -2.44 14.95
C SER A 170 14.92 -2.93 14.48
N LEU A 171 14.31 -2.17 13.58
CA LEU A 171 13.04 -2.52 12.93
C LEU A 171 13.25 -3.28 11.62
N ARG A 172 14.41 -3.91 11.42
CA ARG A 172 14.72 -4.67 10.22
C ARG A 172 13.90 -5.95 10.15
N LEU A 173 13.55 -6.35 8.95
CA LEU A 173 12.80 -7.59 8.72
C LEU A 173 13.62 -8.82 9.13
N SER A 174 14.94 -8.77 8.92
CA SER A 174 15.86 -9.82 9.33
C SER A 174 15.82 -10.09 10.84
N ASP A 175 15.62 -9.06 11.69
CA ASP A 175 15.48 -9.21 13.15
C ASP A 175 14.15 -9.89 13.52
N ALA A 176 13.05 -9.59 12.81
CA ALA A 176 11.77 -10.27 13.00
C ALA A 176 11.79 -11.73 12.51
N CYS A 177 12.67 -12.06 11.56
CA CYS A 177 12.88 -13.44 11.08
C CYS A 177 13.83 -14.25 11.99
N GLU A 178 14.57 -13.64 12.93
CA GLU A 178 15.59 -14.29 13.76
C GLU A 178 15.10 -15.58 14.47
N PRO A 179 13.86 -15.69 15.00
CA PRO A 179 13.41 -16.91 15.67
C PRO A 179 13.31 -18.13 14.74
N VAL A 180 13.35 -17.92 13.43
CA VAL A 180 13.33 -19.01 12.43
C VAL A 180 14.73 -19.27 11.89
N ILE A 181 15.46 -18.21 11.50
CA ILE A 181 16.74 -18.31 10.81
C ILE A 181 17.96 -18.24 11.76
N GLY A 182 17.73 -17.98 13.05
CA GLY A 182 18.75 -17.99 14.11
C GLY A 182 19.90 -17.00 13.82
N ARG A 183 21.14 -17.45 14.07
CA ARG A 183 22.36 -16.62 13.83
C ARG A 183 22.50 -16.07 12.41
N HIS A 184 21.82 -16.66 11.44
CA HIS A 184 21.89 -16.20 10.04
C HIS A 184 21.20 -14.86 9.81
N ALA A 185 20.34 -14.41 10.76
CA ALA A 185 19.70 -13.09 10.73
C ALA A 185 20.74 -11.94 10.68
N LYS A 186 21.87 -12.11 11.35
CA LYS A 186 22.98 -11.14 11.35
C LYS A 186 24.04 -11.39 10.26
N GLY A 187 23.83 -12.41 9.44
CA GLY A 187 24.73 -12.84 8.38
C GLY A 187 24.28 -12.44 6.96
N ALA A 188 24.74 -13.20 5.98
CA ALA A 188 24.42 -12.98 4.57
C ALA A 188 22.91 -13.13 4.29
N LEU A 189 22.23 -14.10 4.94
CA LEU A 189 20.80 -14.33 4.76
C LEU A 189 19.97 -13.13 5.25
N GLY A 190 20.29 -12.58 6.44
CA GLY A 190 19.60 -11.38 6.94
C GLY A 190 19.78 -10.18 6.00
N ARG A 191 21.00 -9.96 5.49
CA ARG A 191 21.24 -8.91 4.48
C ARG A 191 20.50 -9.15 3.17
N ALA A 192 20.36 -10.41 2.75
CA ALA A 192 19.56 -10.75 1.57
C ALA A 192 18.07 -10.43 1.80
N ILE A 193 17.51 -10.72 2.97
CA ILE A 193 16.14 -10.35 3.35
C ILE A 193 15.95 -8.84 3.28
N ASP A 194 16.88 -8.08 3.87
CA ASP A 194 16.79 -6.61 3.87
C ASP A 194 16.97 -6.02 2.46
N LEU A 195 17.83 -6.63 1.61
CA LEU A 195 17.97 -6.27 0.19
C LEU A 195 16.68 -6.53 -0.60
N LEU A 196 16.07 -7.70 -0.42
CA LEU A 196 14.80 -8.07 -1.07
C LEU A 196 13.67 -7.11 -0.65
N PHE A 197 13.67 -6.67 0.61
CA PHE A 197 12.75 -5.65 1.07
C PHE A 197 12.93 -4.32 0.32
N VAL A 198 14.18 -3.85 0.16
CA VAL A 198 14.45 -2.60 -0.56
C VAL A 198 13.97 -2.68 -2.02
N VAL A 199 14.32 -3.75 -2.73
CA VAL A 199 13.90 -3.95 -4.14
C VAL A 199 12.36 -4.10 -4.23
N GLY A 200 11.77 -4.87 -3.33
CA GLY A 200 10.33 -5.08 -3.26
C GLY A 200 9.56 -3.79 -2.98
N LEU A 201 10.06 -2.95 -2.07
CA LEU A 201 9.47 -1.65 -1.76
C LEU A 201 9.48 -0.70 -2.97
N VAL A 202 10.57 -0.68 -3.74
CA VAL A 202 10.63 0.11 -4.98
C VAL A 202 9.59 -0.37 -5.99
N GLY A 203 9.46 -1.69 -6.18
CA GLY A 203 8.42 -2.27 -7.04
C GLY A 203 7.01 -1.91 -6.59
N ALA A 204 6.74 -2.01 -5.29
CA ALA A 204 5.43 -1.71 -4.72
C ALA A 204 5.07 -0.22 -4.79
N CYS A 205 6.01 0.68 -4.52
CA CYS A 205 5.81 2.13 -4.64
C CYS A 205 5.60 2.55 -6.11
N SER A 206 6.20 1.81 -7.07
CA SER A 206 6.06 2.10 -8.49
C SER A 206 4.61 2.03 -8.96
N MET A 207 3.79 1.17 -8.36
CA MET A 207 2.36 1.09 -8.67
C MET A 207 1.65 2.40 -8.30
N GLY A 208 1.78 2.87 -7.05
CA GLY A 208 1.12 4.10 -6.58
C GLY A 208 1.54 5.34 -7.36
N ILE A 209 2.85 5.48 -7.61
CA ILE A 209 3.42 6.61 -8.36
C ILE A 209 3.04 6.53 -9.84
N GLY A 210 3.08 5.32 -10.42
CA GLY A 210 2.72 5.07 -11.81
C GLY A 210 1.24 5.36 -12.12
N LEU A 211 0.35 5.22 -11.13
CA LEU A 211 -1.05 5.64 -11.24
C LEU A 211 -1.23 7.15 -11.04
N ALA A 212 -0.48 7.73 -10.09
CA ALA A 212 -0.59 9.15 -9.75
C ALA A 212 -0.17 10.07 -10.90
N VAL A 213 0.92 9.74 -11.58
CA VAL A 213 1.56 10.62 -12.56
C VAL A 213 0.67 10.90 -13.77
N PRO A 214 0.12 9.89 -14.48
CA PRO A 214 -0.81 10.14 -15.59
C PRO A 214 -2.10 10.83 -15.13
N LEU A 215 -2.58 10.53 -13.91
CA LEU A 215 -3.76 11.18 -13.34
C LEU A 215 -3.54 12.67 -13.08
N ILE A 216 -2.40 13.04 -12.49
CA ILE A 216 -2.02 14.45 -12.30
C ILE A 216 -1.88 15.14 -13.67
N GLY A 217 -1.28 14.46 -14.65
CA GLY A 217 -1.15 14.95 -16.01
C GLY A 217 -2.49 15.24 -16.67
N GLU A 218 -3.47 14.36 -16.50
CA GLU A 218 -4.83 14.54 -17.01
C GLU A 218 -5.55 15.72 -16.33
N CYS A 219 -5.43 15.83 -15.01
CA CYS A 219 -5.97 16.98 -14.26
C CYS A 219 -5.37 18.31 -14.75
N ILE A 220 -4.05 18.36 -14.98
CA ILE A 220 -3.37 19.57 -15.52
C ILE A 220 -3.89 19.90 -16.92
N ALA A 221 -4.04 18.90 -17.80
CA ALA A 221 -4.56 19.11 -19.14
C ALA A 221 -5.99 19.68 -19.11
N TYR A 222 -6.85 19.15 -18.23
CA TYR A 222 -8.20 19.68 -18.02
C TYR A 222 -8.18 21.15 -17.55
N LEU A 223 -7.38 21.46 -16.54
CA LEU A 223 -7.29 22.82 -15.99
C LEU A 223 -6.74 23.84 -16.98
N LEU A 224 -5.83 23.42 -17.84
CA LEU A 224 -5.27 24.26 -18.91
C LEU A 224 -6.13 24.30 -20.17
N GLN A 225 -7.20 23.48 -20.24
CA GLN A 225 -8.07 23.34 -21.40
C GLN A 225 -7.30 22.93 -22.67
N VAL A 226 -6.35 22.00 -22.53
CA VAL A 226 -5.54 21.47 -23.64
C VAL A 226 -5.75 19.97 -23.79
N ASP A 227 -5.59 19.48 -25.01
CA ASP A 227 -5.64 18.03 -25.24
C ASP A 227 -4.44 17.36 -24.57
N ARG A 228 -4.72 16.37 -23.70
CA ARG A 228 -3.69 15.58 -22.99
C ARG A 228 -2.67 14.96 -23.95
N LYS A 229 -3.14 14.50 -25.13
CA LYS A 229 -2.27 13.89 -26.14
C LYS A 229 -1.22 14.86 -26.68
N SER A 230 -1.54 16.15 -26.75
CA SER A 230 -0.59 17.18 -27.21
C SER A 230 0.57 17.39 -26.25
N LEU A 231 0.40 17.10 -24.95
CA LEU A 231 1.42 17.22 -23.92
C LEU A 231 2.34 15.97 -23.84
N GLY A 232 1.87 14.84 -24.33
CA GLY A 232 2.62 13.60 -24.46
C GLY A 232 3.25 13.09 -23.14
N PHE A 233 4.20 12.19 -23.28
CA PHE A 233 4.97 11.62 -22.15
C PHE A 233 5.85 12.66 -21.44
N ALA A 234 6.19 13.76 -22.09
CA ALA A 234 6.99 14.83 -21.49
C ALA A 234 6.33 15.43 -20.24
N LEU A 235 4.99 15.51 -20.23
CA LEU A 235 4.26 15.97 -19.03
C LEU A 235 4.43 14.99 -17.87
N ASP A 236 4.36 13.68 -18.11
CA ASP A 236 4.53 12.67 -17.06
C ASP A 236 5.95 12.75 -16.45
N VAL A 237 6.97 12.95 -17.29
CA VAL A 237 8.34 13.22 -16.83
C VAL A 237 8.40 14.49 -15.99
N ALA A 238 7.77 15.56 -16.45
CA ALA A 238 7.75 16.84 -15.72
C ALA A 238 7.05 16.70 -14.35
N VAL A 239 5.93 15.98 -14.29
CA VAL A 239 5.19 15.72 -13.03
C VAL A 239 6.07 14.94 -12.04
N ILE A 240 6.73 13.85 -12.46
CA ILE A 240 7.65 13.09 -11.60
C ILE A 240 8.78 13.98 -11.10
N LEU A 241 9.40 14.77 -11.99
CA LEU A 241 10.49 15.66 -11.59
C LEU A 241 10.03 16.72 -10.59
N VAL A 242 8.88 17.35 -10.81
CA VAL A 242 8.31 18.34 -9.88
C VAL A 242 8.04 17.73 -8.51
N VAL A 243 7.36 16.57 -8.46
CA VAL A 243 7.08 15.85 -7.21
C VAL A 243 8.38 15.48 -6.48
N THR A 244 9.37 14.97 -7.22
CA THR A 244 10.68 14.61 -6.64
C THR A 244 11.42 15.84 -6.14
N CYS A 245 11.38 16.97 -6.86
CA CYS A 245 12.00 18.23 -6.45
C CYS A 245 11.34 18.85 -5.21
N ILE A 246 10.00 18.79 -5.10
CA ILE A 246 9.26 19.23 -3.90
C ILE A 246 9.76 18.46 -2.69
N PHE A 247 9.82 17.13 -2.80
CA PHE A 247 10.32 16.28 -1.74
C PHE A 247 11.82 16.53 -1.44
N ALA A 248 12.68 16.50 -2.46
CA ALA A 248 14.12 16.70 -2.31
C ALA A 248 14.45 18.06 -1.67
N GLY A 249 13.75 19.10 -2.07
CA GLY A 249 13.85 20.44 -1.48
C GLY A 249 13.45 20.45 -0.01
N SER A 250 12.38 19.76 0.35
CA SER A 250 11.92 19.62 1.73
C SER A 250 12.96 18.93 2.63
N VAL A 251 13.54 17.81 2.15
CA VAL A 251 14.61 17.08 2.84
C VAL A 251 15.86 17.94 3.01
N TRP A 252 16.24 18.70 1.95
CA TRP A 252 17.43 19.54 1.96
C TRP A 252 17.34 20.67 2.99
N VAL A 253 16.20 21.33 3.05
CA VAL A 253 15.96 22.43 4.00
C VAL A 253 15.76 21.92 5.45
N GLY A 254 15.54 20.62 5.64
CA GLY A 254 15.31 20.03 6.97
C GLY A 254 13.92 20.37 7.53
N LEU A 255 12.94 20.55 6.67
CA LEU A 255 11.57 20.90 7.01
C LEU A 255 10.73 19.70 7.47
N GLU A 256 11.24 18.87 8.39
CA GLU A 256 10.47 17.72 8.95
C GLU A 256 9.11 18.17 9.50
N LYS A 257 9.08 19.31 10.20
CA LYS A 257 7.82 19.95 10.64
C LYS A 257 6.97 20.45 9.47
N GLY A 258 7.59 20.80 8.35
CA GLY A 258 6.90 21.25 7.13
C GLY A 258 6.18 20.11 6.42
N ILE A 259 6.85 18.96 6.25
CA ILE A 259 6.24 17.76 5.65
C ILE A 259 5.06 17.27 6.47
N LYS A 260 5.19 17.24 7.81
CA LYS A 260 4.07 16.87 8.68
C LYS A 260 2.87 17.81 8.47
N ARG A 261 3.09 19.12 8.47
CA ARG A 261 2.02 20.09 8.22
C ARG A 261 1.39 19.94 6.83
N LEU A 262 2.22 19.65 5.82
CA LEU A 262 1.75 19.41 4.47
C LEU A 262 0.89 18.14 4.38
N SER A 263 1.30 17.08 5.09
CA SER A 263 0.52 15.84 5.20
C SER A 263 -0.82 16.07 5.92
N ASP A 264 -0.80 16.79 7.05
CA ASP A 264 -2.02 17.13 7.79
C ASP A 264 -2.98 17.97 6.94
N LEU A 265 -2.47 18.98 6.22
CA LEU A 265 -3.25 19.76 5.26
C LEU A 265 -3.83 18.88 4.14
N ASN A 266 -3.04 17.93 3.63
CA ASN A 266 -3.46 17.06 2.54
C ASN A 266 -4.64 16.17 2.95
N VAL A 267 -4.56 15.56 4.13
CA VAL A 267 -5.66 14.76 4.68
C VAL A 267 -6.91 15.62 4.85
N MET A 268 -6.76 16.84 5.35
CA MET A 268 -7.88 17.77 5.50
C MET A 268 -8.50 18.13 4.14
N LEU A 269 -7.70 18.41 3.12
CA LEU A 269 -8.18 18.69 1.76
C LEU A 269 -8.85 17.48 1.13
N ALA A 270 -8.29 16.27 1.32
CA ALA A 270 -8.88 15.03 0.81
C ALA A 270 -10.24 14.76 1.47
N MET A 271 -10.34 14.94 2.79
CA MET A 271 -11.60 14.78 3.51
C MET A 271 -12.63 15.87 3.12
N PHE A 272 -12.19 17.11 2.95
CA PHE A 272 -13.03 18.18 2.45
C PHE A 272 -13.60 17.85 1.06
N LEU A 273 -12.75 17.40 0.15
CA LEU A 273 -13.17 17.00 -1.20
C LEU A 273 -14.16 15.83 -1.15
N LEU A 274 -13.91 14.84 -0.29
CA LEU A 274 -14.80 13.70 -0.12
C LEU A 274 -16.18 14.13 0.39
N ILE A 275 -16.22 14.99 1.41
CA ILE A 275 -17.46 15.56 1.94
C ILE A 275 -18.17 16.42 0.88
N PHE A 276 -17.41 17.20 0.10
CA PHE A 276 -17.97 18.00 -0.98
C PHE A 276 -18.65 17.11 -2.02
N ILE A 277 -18.00 16.03 -2.49
CA ILE A 277 -18.58 15.08 -3.45
C ILE A 277 -19.82 14.40 -2.86
N PHE A 278 -19.76 14.03 -1.57
CA PHE A 278 -20.89 13.42 -0.87
C PHE A 278 -22.12 14.34 -0.81
N VAL A 279 -21.93 15.62 -0.54
CA VAL A 279 -23.02 16.60 -0.41
C VAL A 279 -23.51 17.09 -1.78
N ALA A 280 -22.60 17.25 -2.75
CA ALA A 280 -22.94 17.76 -4.09
C ALA A 280 -23.50 16.66 -5.01
N GLY A 281 -23.21 15.41 -4.74
CA GLY A 281 -23.68 14.25 -5.47
C GLY A 281 -25.02 13.69 -4.97
N PRO A 282 -25.42 12.50 -5.47
CA PRO A 282 -26.65 11.82 -5.06
C PRO A 282 -26.48 11.14 -3.70
N THR A 283 -26.43 11.93 -2.63
CA THR A 283 -26.14 11.49 -1.26
C THR A 283 -26.93 10.26 -0.84
N LEU A 284 -28.26 10.26 -1.08
CA LEU A 284 -29.13 9.14 -0.70
C LEU A 284 -28.70 7.85 -1.41
N PHE A 285 -28.49 7.90 -2.72
CA PHE A 285 -28.01 6.73 -3.51
C PHE A 285 -26.67 6.21 -2.99
N MET A 286 -25.72 7.12 -2.69
CA MET A 286 -24.40 6.72 -2.18
C MET A 286 -24.50 6.03 -0.81
N VAL A 287 -25.40 6.49 0.06
CA VAL A 287 -25.63 5.89 1.39
C VAL A 287 -26.34 4.54 1.26
N GLU A 288 -27.40 4.45 0.50
CA GLU A 288 -28.18 3.22 0.32
C GLU A 288 -27.31 2.12 -0.29
N LEU A 289 -26.67 2.40 -1.44
CA LEU A 289 -25.81 1.43 -2.10
C LEU A 289 -24.55 1.11 -1.26
N GLY A 290 -24.00 2.08 -0.54
CA GLY A 290 -22.88 1.87 0.38
C GLY A 290 -23.26 0.93 1.52
N PHE A 291 -24.43 1.09 2.11
CA PHE A 291 -24.92 0.20 3.17
C PHE A 291 -25.18 -1.22 2.65
N GLU A 292 -25.83 -1.34 1.49
CA GLU A 292 -26.07 -2.62 0.83
C GLU A 292 -24.76 -3.33 0.45
N SER A 293 -23.79 -2.59 -0.10
CA SER A 293 -22.50 -3.18 -0.50
C SER A 293 -21.67 -3.69 0.68
N ILE A 294 -21.71 -3.00 1.83
CA ILE A 294 -21.07 -3.47 3.07
C ILE A 294 -21.79 -4.74 3.55
N GLY A 295 -23.12 -4.75 3.58
CA GLY A 295 -23.92 -5.92 3.97
C GLY A 295 -23.65 -7.12 3.05
N HIS A 296 -23.64 -6.91 1.73
CA HIS A 296 -23.35 -7.92 0.74
C HIS A 296 -21.92 -8.48 0.87
N MET A 297 -20.92 -7.61 1.08
CA MET A 297 -19.54 -8.02 1.32
C MET A 297 -19.43 -8.87 2.59
N LEU A 298 -20.05 -8.46 3.70
CA LEU A 298 -20.01 -9.21 4.96
C LEU A 298 -20.70 -10.58 4.83
N GLN A 299 -21.86 -10.64 4.18
CA GLN A 299 -22.59 -11.88 3.92
C GLN A 299 -21.76 -12.87 3.08
N ASN A 300 -21.00 -12.37 2.11
CA ASN A 300 -20.21 -13.19 1.20
C ASN A 300 -18.72 -13.25 1.57
N PHE A 301 -18.32 -12.75 2.73
CA PHE A 301 -16.91 -12.57 3.10
C PHE A 301 -16.09 -13.85 2.96
N VAL A 302 -16.59 -14.99 3.47
CA VAL A 302 -15.88 -16.28 3.37
C VAL A 302 -15.79 -16.74 1.90
N ARG A 303 -16.88 -16.59 1.12
CA ARG A 303 -16.89 -16.93 -0.30
C ARG A 303 -15.84 -16.12 -1.07
N MET A 304 -15.78 -14.81 -0.86
CA MET A 304 -14.80 -13.92 -1.50
C MET A 304 -13.37 -14.25 -1.05
N SER A 305 -13.18 -14.59 0.23
CA SER A 305 -11.86 -14.91 0.80
C SER A 305 -11.27 -16.25 0.32
N THR A 306 -12.10 -17.16 -0.17
CA THR A 306 -11.68 -18.50 -0.61
C THR A 306 -11.89 -18.75 -2.11
N TYR A 307 -12.34 -17.73 -2.84
CA TYR A 307 -12.60 -17.84 -4.27
C TYR A 307 -11.30 -17.90 -5.07
N THR A 308 -11.14 -18.98 -5.83
CA THR A 308 -9.96 -19.25 -6.67
C THR A 308 -10.34 -19.51 -8.13
N ASP A 309 -11.61 -19.45 -8.46
CA ASP A 309 -12.18 -19.73 -9.80
C ASP A 309 -11.73 -21.08 -10.40
N ALA A 310 -11.54 -22.09 -9.56
CA ALA A 310 -10.96 -23.38 -9.94
C ALA A 310 -11.80 -24.16 -10.97
N ALA A 311 -13.09 -23.88 -11.07
CA ALA A 311 -14.04 -24.52 -12.01
C ALA A 311 -14.55 -23.56 -13.10
N GLY A 312 -14.22 -22.28 -13.00
CA GLY A 312 -14.63 -21.24 -13.93
C GLY A 312 -13.62 -20.95 -15.03
N THR A 313 -13.91 -19.95 -15.84
CA THR A 313 -13.09 -19.53 -16.98
C THR A 313 -12.73 -18.05 -16.91
N SER A 314 -13.12 -17.35 -15.83
CA SER A 314 -12.80 -15.93 -15.67
C SER A 314 -11.34 -15.73 -15.21
N SER A 315 -10.75 -14.59 -15.53
CA SER A 315 -9.44 -14.20 -14.99
C SER A 315 -9.57 -13.26 -13.80
N PHE A 316 -10.75 -13.13 -13.20
CA PHE A 316 -11.02 -12.15 -12.15
C PHE A 316 -10.10 -12.31 -10.94
N VAL A 317 -9.88 -13.54 -10.51
CA VAL A 317 -9.04 -13.82 -9.33
C VAL A 317 -7.60 -13.44 -9.59
N GLU A 318 -7.06 -13.82 -10.75
CA GLU A 318 -5.68 -13.55 -11.18
C GLU A 318 -5.43 -12.05 -11.38
N ASP A 319 -6.31 -11.40 -12.11
CA ASP A 319 -6.15 -10.00 -12.51
C ASP A 319 -6.40 -9.02 -11.35
N TRP A 320 -7.22 -9.41 -10.35
CA TRP A 320 -7.64 -8.52 -9.27
C TRP A 320 -7.27 -9.03 -7.90
N THR A 321 -7.82 -10.15 -7.42
CA THR A 321 -7.62 -10.59 -6.04
C THR A 321 -6.16 -10.92 -5.75
N VAL A 322 -5.51 -11.69 -6.64
CA VAL A 322 -4.08 -12.05 -6.49
C VAL A 322 -3.20 -10.81 -6.65
N PHE A 323 -3.52 -9.94 -7.63
CA PHE A 323 -2.82 -8.66 -7.80
C PHE A 323 -2.91 -7.80 -6.53
N TYR A 324 -4.09 -7.62 -5.94
CA TYR A 324 -4.23 -6.84 -4.71
C TYR A 324 -3.46 -7.47 -3.56
N TRP A 325 -3.56 -8.78 -3.34
CA TRP A 325 -2.81 -9.44 -2.27
C TRP A 325 -1.31 -9.33 -2.48
N ALA A 326 -0.85 -9.43 -3.70
CA ALA A 326 0.55 -9.20 -4.04
C ALA A 326 1.00 -7.77 -3.71
N TRP A 327 0.20 -6.77 -4.07
CA TRP A 327 0.51 -5.37 -3.77
C TRP A 327 0.52 -5.08 -2.27
N TRP A 328 -0.50 -5.55 -1.54
CA TRP A 328 -0.55 -5.42 -0.08
C TRP A 328 0.65 -6.11 0.59
N LEU A 329 1.01 -7.31 0.15
CA LEU A 329 2.19 -8.03 0.67
C LEU A 329 3.50 -7.30 0.37
N ALA A 330 3.63 -6.70 -0.80
CA ALA A 330 4.83 -5.96 -1.18
C ALA A 330 5.03 -4.67 -0.35
N LEU A 331 3.94 -3.99 0.01
CA LEU A 331 3.97 -2.83 0.91
C LEU A 331 3.88 -3.20 2.40
N GLY A 332 3.46 -4.43 2.72
CA GLY A 332 3.19 -4.88 4.08
C GLY A 332 4.30 -4.60 5.07
N PRO A 333 5.56 -4.99 4.80
CA PRO A 333 6.67 -4.72 5.72
C PRO A 333 6.92 -3.22 5.96
N TYR A 334 6.78 -2.39 4.93
CA TYR A 334 6.90 -0.94 5.05
C TYR A 334 5.81 -0.34 5.96
N MET A 335 4.55 -0.72 5.72
CA MET A 335 3.43 -0.33 6.57
C MET A 335 3.54 -0.93 7.97
N GLY A 336 4.10 -2.14 8.08
CA GLY A 336 4.38 -2.80 9.34
C GLY A 336 5.35 -1.99 10.23
N VAL A 337 6.39 -1.41 9.65
CA VAL A 337 7.31 -0.50 10.38
C VAL A 337 6.57 0.75 10.86
N PHE A 338 5.71 1.34 10.02
CA PHE A 338 4.90 2.49 10.41
C PHE A 338 3.95 2.14 11.57
N ILE A 339 3.17 1.06 11.43
CA ILE A 339 2.23 0.58 12.46
C ILE A 339 2.96 0.30 13.77
N THR A 340 4.15 -0.32 13.72
CA THR A 340 4.99 -0.57 14.89
C THR A 340 5.33 0.73 15.63
N LYS A 341 5.83 1.73 14.89
CA LYS A 341 6.27 3.01 15.50
C LYS A 341 5.17 3.75 16.22
N ILE A 342 3.95 3.72 15.70
CA ILE A 342 2.82 4.43 16.30
C ILE A 342 2.10 3.66 17.40
N SER A 343 2.45 2.37 17.62
CA SER A 343 1.70 1.48 18.53
C SER A 343 2.45 1.12 19.82
N ARG A 344 3.53 1.84 20.16
CA ARG A 344 4.25 1.65 21.43
C ARG A 344 3.29 1.78 22.61
N GLY A 345 3.41 0.87 23.59
CA GLY A 345 2.57 0.85 24.81
C GLY A 345 1.18 0.24 24.65
N ARG A 346 0.76 -0.10 23.42
CA ARG A 346 -0.53 -0.76 23.15
C ARG A 346 -0.42 -2.28 23.29
N THR A 347 -1.56 -2.93 23.44
CA THR A 347 -1.66 -4.38 23.39
C THR A 347 -1.67 -4.90 21.95
N LEU A 348 -1.35 -6.19 21.75
CA LEU A 348 -1.49 -6.83 20.44
C LEU A 348 -2.94 -6.80 19.95
N ARG A 349 -3.92 -6.97 20.84
CA ARG A 349 -5.35 -6.84 20.53
C ARG A 349 -5.68 -5.48 19.96
N GLU A 350 -5.26 -4.40 20.64
CA GLU A 350 -5.48 -3.04 20.17
C GLU A 350 -4.84 -2.80 18.80
N LEU A 351 -3.58 -3.23 18.62
CA LEU A 351 -2.87 -3.06 17.36
C LEU A 351 -3.58 -3.80 16.23
N ILE A 352 -3.98 -5.07 16.44
CA ILE A 352 -4.62 -5.89 15.41
C ILE A 352 -6.00 -5.33 15.05
N LEU A 353 -6.87 -5.18 16.04
CA LEU A 353 -8.26 -4.74 15.78
C LEU A 353 -8.31 -3.29 15.30
N GLY A 354 -7.49 -2.42 15.88
CA GLY A 354 -7.41 -1.02 15.46
C GLY A 354 -6.78 -0.87 14.08
N GLY A 355 -5.69 -1.60 13.79
CA GLY A 355 -5.05 -1.57 12.48
C GLY A 355 -6.00 -2.01 11.36
N ILE A 356 -6.66 -3.15 11.54
CA ILE A 356 -7.65 -3.65 10.57
C ILE A 356 -8.88 -2.73 10.52
N GLY A 357 -9.45 -2.35 11.67
CA GLY A 357 -10.72 -1.63 11.72
C GLY A 357 -10.63 -0.19 11.21
N TYR A 358 -9.71 0.62 11.75
CA TYR A 358 -9.57 2.03 11.34
C TYR A 358 -9.07 2.17 9.91
N GLY A 359 -8.15 1.31 9.49
CA GLY A 359 -7.68 1.30 8.13
C GLY A 359 -8.77 0.94 7.12
N THR A 360 -9.55 -0.11 7.41
CA THR A 360 -10.73 -0.49 6.60
C THR A 360 -11.73 0.66 6.50
N LEU A 361 -12.04 1.32 7.61
CA LEU A 361 -12.97 2.44 7.63
C LEU A 361 -12.51 3.58 6.70
N GLY A 362 -11.20 3.91 6.74
CA GLY A 362 -10.62 4.93 5.88
C GLY A 362 -10.83 4.62 4.41
N CYS A 363 -10.45 3.42 3.96
CA CYS A 363 -10.62 3.02 2.57
C CYS A 363 -12.10 2.95 2.17
N THR A 364 -12.95 2.28 2.97
CA THR A 364 -14.37 2.08 2.67
C THR A 364 -15.10 3.40 2.40
N MET A 365 -14.82 4.46 3.18
CA MET A 365 -15.44 5.77 2.95
C MET A 365 -15.16 6.32 1.55
N PHE A 366 -13.93 6.19 1.06
CA PHE A 366 -13.58 6.66 -0.29
C PHE A 366 -14.26 5.84 -1.37
N PHE A 367 -14.27 4.50 -1.25
CA PHE A 367 -14.91 3.64 -2.24
C PHE A 367 -16.43 3.83 -2.29
N VAL A 368 -17.08 3.95 -1.14
CA VAL A 368 -18.54 4.19 -1.06
C VAL A 368 -18.91 5.55 -1.66
N ILE A 369 -18.13 6.59 -1.43
CA ILE A 369 -18.47 7.92 -1.94
C ILE A 369 -18.07 8.08 -3.40
N LEU A 370 -16.80 7.85 -3.72
CA LEU A 370 -16.28 8.09 -5.07
C LEU A 370 -16.82 7.07 -6.08
N GLY A 371 -16.81 5.78 -5.70
CA GLY A 371 -17.25 4.69 -6.58
C GLY A 371 -18.74 4.74 -6.85
N ASN A 372 -19.55 4.94 -5.80
CA ASN A 372 -21.00 5.02 -5.98
C ASN A 372 -21.43 6.30 -6.71
N TYR A 373 -20.68 7.41 -6.54
CA TYR A 373 -20.89 8.60 -7.35
C TYR A 373 -20.64 8.32 -8.83
N ALA A 374 -19.50 7.74 -9.16
CA ALA A 374 -19.15 7.42 -10.54
C ALA A 374 -20.12 6.39 -11.17
N LEU A 375 -20.54 5.37 -10.40
CA LEU A 375 -21.54 4.40 -10.83
C LEU A 375 -22.92 5.06 -11.07
N TYR A 376 -23.32 6.01 -10.21
CA TYR A 376 -24.55 6.78 -10.43
C TYR A 376 -24.51 7.53 -11.77
N LEU A 377 -23.40 8.19 -12.09
CA LEU A 377 -23.26 8.92 -13.35
C LEU A 377 -23.39 8.00 -14.58
N GLU A 378 -22.82 6.80 -14.51
CA GLU A 378 -22.92 5.77 -15.55
C GLU A 378 -24.37 5.29 -15.70
N THR A 379 -25.00 4.88 -14.59
CA THR A 379 -26.35 4.29 -14.61
C THR A 379 -27.43 5.30 -14.99
N GLN A 380 -27.26 6.57 -14.64
CA GLN A 380 -28.16 7.66 -15.03
C GLN A 380 -27.80 8.27 -16.39
N GLN A 381 -26.80 7.73 -17.09
CA GLN A 381 -26.34 8.21 -18.41
C GLN A 381 -25.94 9.71 -18.41
N ILE A 382 -25.47 10.21 -17.27
CA ILE A 382 -24.97 11.59 -17.13
C ILE A 382 -23.56 11.70 -17.68
N PHE A 383 -22.70 10.69 -17.43
CA PHE A 383 -21.36 10.59 -17.96
C PHE A 383 -21.00 9.12 -18.20
N ALA A 384 -20.52 8.80 -19.41
CA ALA A 384 -20.17 7.45 -19.83
C ALA A 384 -18.78 7.07 -19.28
N VAL A 385 -18.74 6.66 -18.00
CA VAL A 385 -17.50 6.32 -17.27
C VAL A 385 -16.79 5.13 -17.92
N ILE A 386 -17.55 4.06 -18.21
CA ILE A 386 -17.02 2.82 -18.80
C ILE A 386 -16.48 3.05 -20.21
N GLU A 387 -17.21 3.79 -21.04
CA GLU A 387 -16.76 4.11 -22.39
C GLU A 387 -15.46 4.93 -22.35
N THR A 388 -15.39 5.96 -21.51
CA THR A 388 -14.21 6.80 -21.35
C THR A 388 -13.02 5.98 -20.81
N LEU A 389 -13.26 5.10 -19.83
CA LEU A 389 -12.28 4.18 -19.29
C LEU A 389 -11.65 3.31 -20.38
N ASN A 390 -12.48 2.75 -21.27
CA ASN A 390 -12.04 1.80 -22.30
C ASN A 390 -11.41 2.46 -23.52
N THR A 391 -11.82 3.70 -23.87
CA THR A 391 -11.38 4.38 -25.10
C THR A 391 -10.23 5.36 -24.86
N VAL A 392 -10.23 6.02 -23.70
CA VAL A 392 -9.23 7.06 -23.37
C VAL A 392 -8.33 6.61 -22.22
N GLY A 393 -8.91 5.98 -21.20
CA GLY A 393 -8.19 5.45 -20.04
C GLY A 393 -8.74 5.95 -18.70
N ALA A 394 -8.31 5.32 -17.63
CA ALA A 394 -8.81 5.59 -16.29
C ALA A 394 -8.56 7.03 -15.80
N PRO A 395 -7.39 7.68 -16.06
CA PRO A 395 -7.20 9.07 -15.68
C PRO A 395 -8.26 10.00 -16.28
N ALA A 396 -8.59 9.83 -17.56
CA ALA A 396 -9.62 10.63 -18.24
C ALA A 396 -11.02 10.35 -17.67
N ALA A 397 -11.34 9.09 -17.36
CA ALA A 397 -12.61 8.74 -16.72
C ALA A 397 -12.74 9.40 -15.34
N ILE A 398 -11.67 9.39 -14.52
CA ILE A 398 -11.64 10.03 -13.20
C ILE A 398 -11.86 11.55 -13.32
N VAL A 399 -11.12 12.21 -14.21
CA VAL A 399 -11.27 13.66 -14.44
C VAL A 399 -12.65 13.97 -14.99
N GLY A 400 -13.20 13.15 -15.88
CA GLY A 400 -14.56 13.27 -16.39
C GLY A 400 -15.63 13.19 -15.28
N VAL A 401 -15.50 12.23 -14.37
CA VAL A 401 -16.38 12.12 -13.19
C VAL A 401 -16.31 13.39 -12.32
N LEU A 402 -15.10 13.87 -12.02
CA LEU A 402 -14.92 15.12 -11.26
C LEU A 402 -15.45 16.34 -12.02
N GLY A 403 -15.38 16.30 -13.36
CA GLY A 403 -15.90 17.35 -14.26
C GLY A 403 -17.42 17.53 -14.24
N THR A 404 -18.16 16.53 -13.72
CA THR A 404 -19.63 16.64 -13.54
C THR A 404 -20.05 17.39 -12.27
N LEU A 405 -19.09 17.64 -11.35
CA LEU A 405 -19.37 18.32 -10.10
C LEU A 405 -19.64 19.82 -10.31
N PRO A 406 -20.46 20.45 -9.46
CA PRO A 406 -20.51 21.89 -9.41
C PRO A 406 -19.12 22.45 -9.08
N PHE A 407 -18.74 23.57 -9.72
CA PHE A 407 -17.38 24.14 -9.58
C PHE A 407 -16.25 23.16 -9.95
N ALA A 408 -16.44 22.36 -11.02
CA ALA A 408 -15.54 21.30 -11.46
C ALA A 408 -14.05 21.73 -11.50
N GLY A 409 -13.74 22.95 -11.99
CA GLY A 409 -12.36 23.45 -12.00
C GLY A 409 -11.73 23.55 -10.62
N VAL A 410 -12.49 23.99 -9.61
CA VAL A 410 -12.02 24.04 -8.20
C VAL A 410 -11.86 22.64 -7.62
N ALA A 411 -12.82 21.75 -7.88
CA ALA A 411 -12.75 20.36 -7.42
C ALA A 411 -11.52 19.63 -8.02
N ILE A 412 -11.28 19.77 -9.33
CA ILE A 412 -10.14 19.15 -10.02
C ILE A 412 -8.82 19.80 -9.57
N LEU A 413 -8.76 21.11 -9.37
CA LEU A 413 -7.57 21.76 -8.81
C LEU A 413 -7.24 21.24 -7.41
N THR A 414 -8.27 21.13 -6.52
CA THR A 414 -8.10 20.57 -5.18
C THR A 414 -7.64 19.13 -5.25
N PHE A 415 -8.25 18.31 -6.11
CA PHE A 415 -7.87 16.93 -6.34
C PHE A 415 -6.43 16.80 -6.82
N THR A 416 -6.00 17.67 -7.77
CA THR A 416 -4.63 17.71 -8.27
C THR A 416 -3.63 18.00 -7.16
N ILE A 417 -3.92 19.03 -6.33
CA ILE A 417 -3.07 19.40 -5.18
C ILE A 417 -2.95 18.22 -4.21
N VAL A 418 -4.08 17.57 -3.90
CA VAL A 418 -4.11 16.38 -3.02
C VAL A 418 -3.26 15.24 -3.60
N CYS A 419 -3.39 14.95 -4.89
CA CYS A 419 -2.58 13.91 -5.55
C CYS A 419 -1.07 14.24 -5.55
N VAL A 420 -0.69 15.49 -5.83
CA VAL A 420 0.72 15.93 -5.81
C VAL A 420 1.31 15.81 -4.40
N ILE A 421 0.57 16.23 -3.37
CA ILE A 421 1.06 16.16 -1.99
C ILE A 421 1.15 14.70 -1.53
N PHE A 422 0.16 13.84 -1.84
CA PHE A 422 0.26 12.40 -1.53
C PHE A 422 1.43 11.74 -2.23
N ALA A 423 1.67 12.05 -3.50
CA ALA A 423 2.84 11.54 -4.21
C ALA A 423 4.14 11.98 -3.52
N ALA A 424 4.29 13.27 -3.20
CA ALA A 424 5.48 13.80 -2.55
C ALA A 424 5.71 13.20 -1.14
N THR A 425 4.67 13.02 -0.33
CA THR A 425 4.78 12.42 1.01
C THR A 425 5.06 10.92 0.94
N SER A 426 4.58 10.22 -0.10
CA SER A 426 4.93 8.82 -0.36
C SER A 426 6.41 8.67 -0.74
N TYR A 427 6.95 9.58 -1.56
CA TYR A 427 8.38 9.63 -1.86
C TYR A 427 9.21 9.86 -0.60
N ASP A 428 8.80 10.78 0.28
CA ASP A 428 9.51 11.06 1.53
C ASP A 428 9.61 9.82 2.40
N SER A 429 8.47 9.21 2.70
CA SER A 429 8.41 8.06 3.59
C SER A 429 9.13 6.83 3.02
N ALA A 430 8.97 6.55 1.72
CA ALA A 430 9.64 5.44 1.06
C ALA A 430 11.16 5.66 0.97
N SER A 431 11.61 6.86 0.55
CA SER A 431 13.04 7.17 0.47
C SER A 431 13.74 7.17 1.83
N TYR A 432 13.05 7.62 2.87
CA TYR A 432 13.52 7.50 4.24
C TYR A 432 13.73 6.03 4.63
N THR A 433 12.73 5.18 4.36
CA THR A 433 12.81 3.75 4.68
C THR A 433 13.91 3.04 3.91
N LEU A 434 14.08 3.35 2.63
CA LEU A 434 15.14 2.81 1.79
C LEU A 434 16.53 3.25 2.29
N ALA A 435 16.69 4.52 2.61
CA ALA A 435 17.94 5.06 3.15
C ALA A 435 18.27 4.45 4.52
N ALA A 436 17.26 4.31 5.40
CA ALA A 436 17.44 3.66 6.72
C ALA A 436 17.83 2.19 6.56
N SER A 437 17.21 1.45 5.65
CA SER A 437 17.52 0.03 5.40
C SER A 437 18.92 -0.18 4.83
N ALA A 438 19.42 0.78 4.05
CA ALA A 438 20.76 0.76 3.47
C ALA A 438 21.83 1.42 4.38
N THR A 439 21.51 1.73 5.65
CA THR A 439 22.43 2.25 6.65
C THR A 439 22.75 1.15 7.67
N ARG A 440 24.04 0.92 8.01
CA ARG A 440 24.50 -0.21 8.86
C ARG A 440 23.98 -0.14 10.28
N SER A 441 24.06 1.04 10.89
CA SER A 441 23.58 1.28 12.25
C SER A 441 22.95 2.66 12.31
N LEU A 442 21.66 2.69 12.59
CA LEU A 442 20.92 3.92 12.83
C LEU A 442 20.38 3.84 14.26
N ALA A 443 20.80 4.77 15.13
CA ALA A 443 20.19 4.85 16.45
C ALA A 443 18.71 5.22 16.32
N PRO A 444 17.85 4.86 17.28
CA PRO A 444 16.40 5.12 17.19
C PRO A 444 16.03 6.59 16.97
N GLU A 445 16.89 7.50 17.41
CA GLU A 445 16.71 8.96 17.30
C GLU A 445 17.45 9.57 16.10
N ASP A 446 18.26 8.77 15.38
CA ASP A 446 19.03 9.24 14.24
C ASP A 446 18.23 9.12 12.93
N HIS A 447 18.59 9.99 11.98
CA HIS A 447 18.01 10.00 10.66
C HIS A 447 19.08 9.67 9.60
N PRO A 448 18.71 8.95 8.52
CA PRO A 448 19.62 8.73 7.41
C PRO A 448 20.10 10.04 6.81
N HIS A 449 21.33 10.05 6.29
CA HIS A 449 21.94 11.23 5.70
C HIS A 449 21.07 11.83 4.59
N ARG A 450 20.92 13.16 4.52
CA ARG A 450 20.02 13.87 3.60
C ARG A 450 20.27 13.51 2.13
N LEU A 451 21.52 13.48 1.70
CA LEU A 451 21.89 13.10 0.33
C LEU A 451 21.50 11.66 0.00
N HIS A 452 21.54 10.75 0.99
CA HIS A 452 21.11 9.37 0.83
C HIS A 452 19.61 9.28 0.59
N ARG A 453 18.80 10.03 1.35
CA ARG A 453 17.34 10.13 1.15
C ARG A 453 17.00 10.73 -0.22
N VAL A 454 17.66 11.82 -0.61
CA VAL A 454 17.46 12.45 -1.93
C VAL A 454 17.83 11.49 -3.06
N PHE A 455 18.94 10.78 -2.95
CA PHE A 455 19.33 9.77 -3.94
C PHE A 455 18.24 8.71 -4.14
N TRP A 456 17.72 8.15 -3.04
CA TRP A 456 16.64 7.16 -3.10
C TRP A 456 15.34 7.73 -3.69
N ALA A 457 15.04 8.99 -3.48
CA ALA A 457 13.87 9.61 -4.09
C ALA A 457 13.96 9.65 -5.62
N PHE A 458 15.12 10.02 -6.17
CA PHE A 458 15.33 9.98 -7.62
C PHE A 458 15.29 8.54 -8.16
N LEU A 459 15.87 7.60 -7.44
CA LEU A 459 15.86 6.18 -7.85
C LEU A 459 14.45 5.58 -7.79
N LEU A 460 13.63 5.98 -6.82
CA LEU A 460 12.21 5.60 -6.73
C LEU A 460 11.38 6.06 -7.93
N GLY A 461 11.75 7.17 -8.56
CA GLY A 461 11.09 7.66 -9.78
C GLY A 461 11.44 6.87 -11.04
N LEU A 462 12.57 6.15 -11.05
CA LEU A 462 13.07 5.50 -12.26
C LEU A 462 12.16 4.36 -12.74
N LEU A 463 11.74 3.47 -11.84
CA LEU A 463 10.89 2.34 -12.22
C LEU A 463 9.47 2.77 -12.63
N PRO A 464 8.76 3.65 -11.88
CA PRO A 464 7.44 4.11 -12.30
C PRO A 464 7.45 4.77 -13.67
N ILE A 465 8.44 5.65 -13.95
CA ILE A 465 8.50 6.32 -15.25
C ILE A 465 8.77 5.35 -16.39
N THR A 466 9.60 4.32 -16.15
CA THR A 466 9.84 3.25 -17.12
C THR A 466 8.55 2.48 -17.41
N LEU A 467 7.79 2.11 -16.38
CA LEU A 467 6.54 1.38 -16.52
C LEU A 467 5.43 2.22 -17.18
N VAL A 468 5.35 3.51 -16.85
CA VAL A 468 4.44 4.47 -17.51
C VAL A 468 4.81 4.63 -18.99
N TYR A 469 6.11 4.69 -19.32
CA TYR A 469 6.59 4.72 -20.70
C TYR A 469 6.19 3.48 -21.50
N MET A 470 6.20 2.31 -20.88
CA MET A 470 5.74 1.06 -21.51
C MET A 470 4.23 1.07 -21.79
N GLY A 471 3.47 1.90 -21.09
CA GLY A 471 2.04 2.13 -21.28
C GLY A 471 1.15 1.13 -20.56
N GLY A 472 0.02 1.64 -20.09
CA GLY A 472 -1.06 0.86 -19.50
C GLY A 472 -0.86 0.40 -18.06
N LEU A 473 -1.91 -0.24 -17.54
CA LEU A 473 -1.99 -0.73 -16.16
C LEU A 473 -1.19 -2.04 -15.97
N LYS A 474 -1.18 -2.92 -16.98
CA LYS A 474 -0.60 -4.28 -16.87
C LYS A 474 0.89 -4.31 -16.52
N PRO A 475 1.80 -3.47 -17.06
CA PRO A 475 3.18 -3.41 -16.62
C PRO A 475 3.33 -3.06 -15.14
N LEU A 476 2.52 -2.14 -14.62
CA LEU A 476 2.51 -1.75 -13.21
C LEU A 476 2.06 -2.91 -12.30
N GLN A 477 0.97 -3.58 -12.67
CA GLN A 477 0.47 -4.77 -11.97
C GLN A 477 1.50 -5.90 -11.97
N SER A 478 2.11 -6.14 -13.12
CA SER A 478 3.13 -7.19 -13.28
C SER A 478 4.35 -6.92 -12.40
N ALA A 479 4.86 -5.68 -12.39
CA ALA A 479 6.05 -5.31 -11.62
C ALA A 479 5.81 -5.50 -10.11
N VAL A 480 4.66 -5.06 -9.57
CA VAL A 480 4.38 -5.21 -8.14
C VAL A 480 4.12 -6.66 -7.75
N THR A 481 3.46 -7.44 -8.60
CA THR A 481 3.21 -8.87 -8.36
C THR A 481 4.53 -9.65 -8.32
N LEU A 482 5.45 -9.39 -9.23
CA LEU A 482 6.80 -9.97 -9.21
C LEU A 482 7.58 -9.57 -7.97
N ALA A 483 7.53 -8.30 -7.59
CA ALA A 483 8.19 -7.77 -6.39
C ALA A 483 7.65 -8.38 -5.09
N SER A 484 6.41 -8.84 -5.05
CA SER A 484 5.78 -9.43 -3.88
C SER A 484 6.29 -10.83 -3.53
N VAL A 485 6.78 -11.60 -4.52
CA VAL A 485 7.16 -13.03 -4.32
C VAL A 485 8.18 -13.22 -3.19
N PRO A 486 9.34 -12.54 -3.19
CA PRO A 486 10.29 -12.68 -2.09
C PRO A 486 9.72 -12.18 -0.75
N LEU A 487 8.90 -11.13 -0.78
CA LEU A 487 8.31 -10.57 0.43
C LEU A 487 7.20 -11.46 1.02
N TYR A 488 6.52 -12.25 0.19
CA TYR A 488 5.63 -13.30 0.67
C TYR A 488 6.38 -14.30 1.57
N LEU A 489 7.54 -14.79 1.12
CA LEU A 489 8.38 -15.73 1.87
C LEU A 489 8.93 -15.10 3.16
N VAL A 490 9.33 -13.83 3.10
CA VAL A 490 9.80 -13.07 4.27
C VAL A 490 8.66 -12.91 5.29
N THR A 491 7.47 -12.50 4.85
CA THR A 491 6.29 -12.33 5.72
C THR A 491 5.87 -13.66 6.36
N LEU A 492 5.89 -14.76 5.62
CA LEU A 492 5.65 -16.10 6.17
C LEU A 492 6.70 -16.46 7.24
N THR A 493 7.98 -16.17 6.98
CA THR A 493 9.06 -16.42 7.94
C THR A 493 8.87 -15.60 9.22
N MET A 494 8.49 -14.30 9.09
CA MET A 494 8.18 -13.43 10.21
C MET A 494 6.99 -13.97 11.03
N SER A 495 5.95 -14.46 10.38
CA SER A 495 4.76 -15.04 11.03
C SER A 495 5.09 -16.28 11.86
N ILE A 496 5.90 -17.18 11.28
CA ILE A 496 6.41 -18.37 12.00
C ILE A 496 7.30 -17.92 13.16
N GLY A 497 8.15 -16.91 12.95
CA GLY A 497 9.03 -16.33 13.97
C GLY A 497 8.25 -15.73 15.13
N LEU A 498 7.21 -14.96 14.83
CA LEU A 498 6.30 -14.42 15.84
C LEU A 498 5.67 -15.53 16.69
N TRP A 499 5.09 -16.54 16.03
CA TRP A 499 4.47 -17.67 16.73
C TRP A 499 5.45 -18.44 17.63
N ARG A 500 6.65 -18.76 17.11
CA ARG A 500 7.70 -19.41 17.89
C ARG A 500 8.10 -18.59 19.12
N SER A 501 8.23 -17.28 18.97
CA SER A 501 8.61 -16.38 20.06
C SER A 501 7.54 -16.30 21.16
N ILE A 502 6.26 -16.21 20.77
CA ILE A 502 5.14 -16.24 21.72
C ILE A 502 5.13 -17.56 22.52
N ARG A 503 5.27 -18.69 21.84
CA ARG A 503 5.27 -20.02 22.50
C ARG A 503 6.49 -20.24 23.41
N ALA A 504 7.66 -19.73 23.02
CA ALA A 504 8.85 -19.82 23.87
C ALA A 504 8.69 -19.00 25.16
N ALA A 505 8.10 -17.81 25.09
CA ALA A 505 7.81 -17.00 26.26
C ALA A 505 6.82 -17.68 27.23
N GLU A 506 5.80 -18.36 26.71
CA GLU A 506 4.86 -19.15 27.52
C GLU A 506 5.54 -20.31 28.27
N GLY A 507 6.38 -21.08 27.59
CA GLY A 507 7.10 -22.21 28.21
C GLY A 507 8.03 -21.75 29.35
N VAL A 508 8.64 -20.58 29.23
CA VAL A 508 9.45 -19.99 30.31
C VAL A 508 8.58 -19.58 31.50
N ALA A 509 7.43 -18.94 31.26
CA ALA A 509 6.51 -18.52 32.31
C ALA A 509 5.92 -19.72 33.08
N GLU A 510 5.54 -20.78 32.37
CA GLU A 510 5.03 -22.02 32.98
C GLU A 510 6.08 -22.70 33.85
N SER A 511 7.34 -22.78 33.39
CA SER A 511 8.42 -23.39 34.15
C SER A 511 8.74 -22.62 35.45
N GLN A 512 8.69 -21.26 35.42
CA GLN A 512 8.87 -20.43 36.61
C GLN A 512 7.75 -20.60 37.63
N GLN A 513 6.48 -20.71 37.17
CA GLN A 513 5.35 -20.96 38.06
C GLN A 513 5.42 -22.35 38.75
N VAL A 514 5.87 -23.37 38.02
CA VAL A 514 6.07 -24.72 38.60
C VAL A 514 7.17 -24.66 39.67
N THR A 515 8.29 -23.98 39.42
CA THR A 515 9.39 -23.83 40.38
C THR A 515 8.94 -23.09 41.65
N GLN A 516 8.13 -22.03 41.52
CA GLN A 516 7.59 -21.29 42.67
C GLN A 516 6.56 -22.06 43.51
N ARG A 517 5.87 -23.05 42.92
CA ARG A 517 4.92 -23.90 43.65
C ARG A 517 5.59 -25.08 44.37
N THR A 518 6.83 -25.37 43.99
CA THR A 518 7.61 -26.49 44.58
C THR A 518 8.63 -26.03 45.63
N THR A 519 8.84 -24.73 45.78
CA THR A 519 9.58 -24.06 46.87
C THR A 519 8.63 -23.50 47.91
#